data_82b9c0e8787cf94bd2e81b8b9de60430
#
_entry.id   82b9c0e8787cf94bd2e81b8b9de60430
#
_cell.length_a   1.000
_cell.length_b   1.000
_cell.length_c   1.000
_cell.angle_alpha   90.00
_cell.angle_beta   90.00
_cell.angle_gamma   90.00
#
_symmetry.space_group_name_H-M   'P 1'
#
loop_
_entity.id
_entity.type
_entity.pdbx_description
1 polymer ?
#
loop_
_entity_poly.entity_id
_entity_poly.type
_entity_poly.pdbx_seq_one_letter_code
_entity_poly.pdbx_strand_id
1 'polypeptide(L)'
;MNVFLTGATGAIGPATVRGLLGKGHRVRAVARTDEKAADLRELGAEPIAVDLFDGDAVKGAVDGCDAVLHLATNVPVMRKMRSRDGWSMHNRLRTTANELLIDAALTAGARTYVKESVTFGYPDRGDAWINETTPPDESIAMLQPTLEGERMVDRFTAEGGRGVVLRFGSFYGPAARMVDEALRLARWRMSILAGSPDGYVSSIHTDDVAGAAVAALDAPAGVYNVVEDEPATRREYLDAFSRAFGLRKLRPMPSWLVRLAGGSGAQAVIRSQRVSNKKLRDATGWSPRFRSVREGWPAVAQAREASSA
;
A
#
# COMPACT_ATOMS: atom_id res chain seq x y z
N MET A 1 -10.93 1.65 -20.53
CA MET A 1 -11.90 1.63 -19.43
C MET A 1 -11.96 3.01 -18.78
N ASN A 2 -13.11 3.37 -18.21
CA ASN A 2 -13.27 4.49 -17.31
C ASN A 2 -12.98 3.99 -15.89
N VAL A 3 -11.98 4.54 -15.23
CA VAL A 3 -11.50 4.06 -13.92
C VAL A 3 -11.72 5.14 -12.86
N PHE A 4 -12.48 4.82 -11.82
CA PHE A 4 -12.58 5.66 -10.64
C PHE A 4 -11.45 5.34 -9.67
N LEU A 5 -10.68 6.34 -9.26
CA LEU A 5 -9.50 6.17 -8.41
C LEU A 5 -9.58 7.02 -7.15
N THR A 6 -9.55 6.37 -5.99
CA THR A 6 -9.30 7.04 -4.71
C THR A 6 -7.83 6.91 -4.33
N GLY A 7 -7.29 7.87 -3.59
CA GLY A 7 -5.88 7.86 -3.20
C GLY A 7 -4.92 8.38 -4.27
N ALA A 8 -5.42 8.98 -5.35
CA ALA A 8 -4.65 9.48 -6.48
C ALA A 8 -3.58 10.53 -6.11
N THR A 9 -3.73 11.23 -5.01
CA THR A 9 -2.81 12.27 -4.52
C THR A 9 -1.88 11.78 -3.40
N GLY A 10 -1.92 10.48 -3.09
CA GLY A 10 -1.05 9.83 -2.11
C GLY A 10 0.30 9.40 -2.69
N ALA A 11 1.09 8.68 -1.88
CA ALA A 11 2.46 8.27 -2.24
C ALA A 11 2.58 7.47 -3.54
N ILE A 12 1.57 6.66 -3.87
CA ILE A 12 1.54 5.82 -5.08
C ILE A 12 0.59 6.37 -6.16
N GLY A 13 -0.23 7.36 -5.80
CA GLY A 13 -1.32 7.86 -6.64
C GLY A 13 -0.87 8.42 -7.98
N PRO A 14 0.05 9.40 -8.04
CA PRO A 14 0.50 9.99 -9.29
C PRO A 14 1.11 8.99 -10.26
N ALA A 15 1.87 8.00 -9.75
CA ALA A 15 2.43 6.92 -10.57
C ALA A 15 1.33 5.99 -11.09
N THR A 16 0.31 5.68 -10.27
CA THR A 16 -0.86 4.89 -10.68
C THR A 16 -1.66 5.61 -11.76
N VAL A 17 -1.91 6.92 -11.62
CA VAL A 17 -2.58 7.74 -12.65
C VAL A 17 -1.83 7.66 -13.98
N ARG A 18 -0.52 7.91 -13.98
CA ARG A 18 0.30 7.80 -15.19
C ARG A 18 0.26 6.41 -15.82
N GLY A 19 0.32 5.36 -14.99
CA GLY A 19 0.24 3.98 -15.46
C GLY A 19 -1.09 3.65 -16.12
N LEU A 20 -2.21 4.08 -15.52
CA LEU A 20 -3.56 3.91 -16.07
C LEU A 20 -3.73 4.65 -17.41
N LEU A 21 -3.33 5.93 -17.47
CA LEU A 21 -3.39 6.73 -18.69
C LEU A 21 -2.50 6.16 -19.78
N GLY A 22 -1.30 5.68 -19.43
CA GLY A 22 -0.37 5.02 -20.36
C GLY A 22 -0.91 3.72 -20.96
N LYS A 23 -1.88 3.07 -20.31
CA LYS A 23 -2.62 1.92 -20.83
C LYS A 23 -3.91 2.33 -21.59
N GLY A 24 -4.14 3.62 -21.81
CA GLY A 24 -5.29 4.14 -22.56
C GLY A 24 -6.58 4.15 -21.73
N HIS A 25 -6.52 4.07 -20.40
CA HIS A 25 -7.70 4.24 -19.55
C HIS A 25 -8.01 5.72 -19.35
N ARG A 26 -9.28 6.06 -19.13
CA ARG A 26 -9.70 7.36 -18.61
C ARG A 26 -9.74 7.27 -17.08
N VAL A 27 -9.19 8.25 -16.39
CA VAL A 27 -9.07 8.22 -14.93
C VAL A 27 -9.86 9.37 -14.33
N ARG A 28 -10.91 9.05 -13.58
CA ARG A 28 -11.62 9.96 -12.69
C ARG A 28 -11.04 9.79 -11.28
N ALA A 29 -10.34 10.82 -10.80
CA ALA A 29 -9.50 10.73 -9.62
C ALA A 29 -9.95 11.66 -8.50
N VAL A 30 -10.08 11.15 -7.28
CA VAL A 30 -10.53 11.93 -6.13
C VAL A 30 -9.45 12.92 -5.70
N ALA A 31 -9.80 14.22 -5.67
CA ALA A 31 -9.01 15.31 -5.13
C ALA A 31 -9.79 16.07 -4.05
N ARG A 32 -9.12 16.39 -2.92
CA ARG A 32 -9.76 17.08 -1.79
C ARG A 32 -9.50 18.58 -1.74
N THR A 33 -8.59 19.09 -2.56
CA THR A 33 -8.24 20.52 -2.65
C THR A 33 -8.04 20.90 -4.11
N ASP A 34 -8.21 22.18 -4.43
CA ASP A 34 -8.03 22.70 -5.79
C ASP A 34 -6.58 22.52 -6.28
N GLU A 35 -5.60 22.66 -5.40
CA GLU A 35 -4.19 22.36 -5.71
C GLU A 35 -4.01 20.92 -6.20
N LYS A 36 -4.57 19.95 -5.46
CA LYS A 36 -4.50 18.53 -5.84
C LYS A 36 -5.30 18.21 -7.10
N ALA A 37 -6.39 18.94 -7.34
CA ALA A 37 -7.14 18.84 -8.58
C ALA A 37 -6.32 19.37 -9.78
N ALA A 38 -5.56 20.46 -9.60
CA ALA A 38 -4.65 20.98 -10.62
C ALA A 38 -3.54 19.96 -10.96
N ASP A 39 -2.87 19.39 -9.93
CA ASP A 39 -1.85 18.34 -10.11
C ASP A 39 -2.40 17.16 -10.96
N LEU A 40 -3.63 16.72 -10.68
CA LEU A 40 -4.25 15.61 -11.41
C LEU A 40 -4.61 15.97 -12.86
N ARG A 41 -5.06 17.23 -13.13
CA ARG A 41 -5.30 17.70 -14.51
C ARG A 41 -4.01 17.77 -15.33
N GLU A 42 -2.92 18.22 -14.72
CA GLU A 42 -1.61 18.22 -15.36
C GLU A 42 -1.14 16.83 -15.76
N LEU A 43 -1.50 15.81 -14.95
CA LEU A 43 -1.26 14.41 -15.28
C LEU A 43 -2.19 13.87 -16.39
N GLY A 44 -3.29 14.58 -16.74
CA GLY A 44 -4.29 14.15 -17.72
C GLY A 44 -5.47 13.39 -17.13
N ALA A 45 -5.63 13.35 -15.80
CA ALA A 45 -6.79 12.76 -15.14
C ALA A 45 -7.93 13.78 -14.96
N GLU A 46 -9.16 13.30 -14.84
CA GLU A 46 -10.34 14.08 -14.46
C GLU A 46 -10.45 14.14 -12.94
N PRO A 47 -10.14 15.27 -12.27
CA PRO A 47 -10.31 15.36 -10.84
C PRO A 47 -11.77 15.52 -10.45
N ILE A 48 -12.17 14.83 -9.38
CA ILE A 48 -13.49 14.97 -8.78
C ILE A 48 -13.37 15.22 -7.28
N ALA A 49 -14.14 16.21 -6.79
CA ALA A 49 -14.28 16.45 -5.35
C ALA A 49 -15.48 15.64 -4.85
N VAL A 50 -15.23 14.67 -3.98
CA VAL A 50 -16.26 13.82 -3.39
C VAL A 50 -15.91 13.47 -1.95
N ASP A 51 -16.89 13.56 -1.06
CA ASP A 51 -16.77 12.96 0.27
C ASP A 51 -17.05 11.45 0.17
N LEU A 52 -16.03 10.64 0.45
CA LEU A 52 -16.14 9.18 0.40
C LEU A 52 -17.06 8.60 1.48
N PHE A 53 -17.59 9.42 2.37
CA PHE A 53 -18.55 9.05 3.42
C PHE A 53 -19.98 9.49 3.13
N ASP A 54 -20.21 10.11 1.98
CA ASP A 54 -21.52 10.46 1.45
C ASP A 54 -21.89 9.47 0.32
N GLY A 55 -22.83 8.56 0.60
CA GLY A 55 -23.19 7.48 -0.32
C GLY A 55 -23.78 7.97 -1.65
N ASP A 56 -24.57 9.04 -1.65
CA ASP A 56 -25.17 9.57 -2.88
C ASP A 56 -24.12 10.31 -3.73
N ALA A 57 -23.25 11.07 -3.08
CA ALA A 57 -22.11 11.70 -3.76
C ALA A 57 -21.17 10.65 -4.37
N VAL A 58 -20.87 9.55 -3.65
CA VAL A 58 -20.04 8.45 -4.15
C VAL A 58 -20.68 7.75 -5.34
N LYS A 59 -22.00 7.47 -5.29
CA LYS A 59 -22.73 6.88 -6.43
C LYS A 59 -22.64 7.75 -7.68
N GLY A 60 -22.89 9.06 -7.55
CA GLY A 60 -22.75 10.00 -8.66
C GLY A 60 -21.31 10.08 -9.20
N ALA A 61 -20.32 9.98 -8.32
CA ALA A 61 -18.92 10.04 -8.72
C ALA A 61 -18.44 8.76 -9.45
N VAL A 62 -18.98 7.60 -9.12
CA VAL A 62 -18.61 6.29 -9.71
C VAL A 62 -19.45 6.00 -10.97
N ASP A 63 -20.55 6.70 -11.20
CA ASP A 63 -21.42 6.48 -12.35
C ASP A 63 -20.66 6.52 -13.68
N GLY A 64 -20.94 5.56 -14.56
CA GLY A 64 -20.27 5.37 -15.85
C GLY A 64 -18.84 4.87 -15.78
N CYS A 65 -18.35 4.43 -14.62
CA CYS A 65 -17.03 3.81 -14.49
C CYS A 65 -17.10 2.29 -14.68
N ASP A 66 -16.11 1.75 -15.40
CA ASP A 66 -15.96 0.31 -15.65
C ASP A 66 -15.22 -0.39 -14.48
N ALA A 67 -14.42 0.36 -13.73
CA ALA A 67 -13.62 -0.15 -12.62
C ALA A 67 -13.44 0.89 -11.51
N VAL A 68 -13.33 0.41 -10.28
CA VAL A 68 -13.01 1.21 -9.09
C VAL A 68 -11.70 0.72 -8.47
N LEU A 69 -10.74 1.62 -8.29
CA LEU A 69 -9.50 1.40 -7.54
C LEU A 69 -9.55 2.18 -6.23
N HIS A 70 -9.76 1.48 -5.13
CA HIS A 70 -9.77 2.06 -3.79
C HIS A 70 -8.38 1.93 -3.14
N LEU A 71 -7.52 2.93 -3.39
CA LEU A 71 -6.15 3.02 -2.85
C LEU A 71 -6.01 4.08 -1.75
N ALA A 72 -7.12 4.72 -1.35
CA ALA A 72 -7.09 5.73 -0.30
C ALA A 72 -6.84 5.09 1.07
N THR A 73 -5.82 5.58 1.75
CA THR A 73 -5.51 5.22 3.13
C THR A 73 -5.02 6.44 3.91
N ASN A 74 -5.10 6.39 5.23
CA ASN A 74 -4.61 7.46 6.10
C ASN A 74 -3.87 6.87 7.30
N VAL A 75 -2.65 6.38 7.04
CA VAL A 75 -1.79 5.88 8.11
C VAL A 75 -1.37 7.05 9.00
N PRO A 76 -1.63 7.00 10.31
CA PRO A 76 -1.28 8.09 11.20
C PRO A 76 0.24 8.29 11.30
N VAL A 77 0.67 9.54 11.47
CA VAL A 77 2.08 9.83 11.80
C VAL A 77 2.46 9.21 13.15
N MET A 78 3.75 8.86 13.33
CA MET A 78 4.25 8.12 14.51
C MET A 78 3.69 8.63 15.85
N ARG A 79 3.61 9.96 16.03
CA ARG A 79 3.08 10.58 17.27
C ARG A 79 1.62 10.21 17.56
N LYS A 80 0.81 9.96 16.53
CA LYS A 80 -0.64 9.64 16.65
C LYS A 80 -0.91 8.12 16.59
N MET A 81 0.08 7.29 16.28
CA MET A 81 -0.10 5.83 16.17
C MET A 81 -0.57 5.16 17.47
N ARG A 82 -0.31 5.78 18.63
CA ARG A 82 -0.71 5.24 19.94
C ARG A 82 -2.13 5.63 20.36
N SER A 83 -2.78 6.57 19.68
CA SER A 83 -4.14 6.99 20.00
C SER A 83 -5.17 6.29 19.10
N ARG A 84 -6.31 5.91 19.67
CA ARG A 84 -7.44 5.37 18.90
C ARG A 84 -7.94 6.37 17.87
N ASP A 85 -8.01 7.64 18.24
CA ASP A 85 -8.44 8.72 17.33
C ASP A 85 -7.51 8.88 16.13
N GLY A 86 -6.19 8.61 16.30
CA GLY A 86 -5.23 8.63 15.20
C GLY A 86 -5.58 7.67 14.08
N TRP A 87 -6.19 6.53 14.40
CA TRP A 87 -6.59 5.49 13.44
C TRP A 87 -8.02 5.63 12.93
N SER A 88 -8.84 6.51 13.51
CA SER A 88 -10.26 6.65 13.16
C SER A 88 -10.48 6.86 11.65
N MET A 89 -9.80 7.82 11.04
CA MET A 89 -9.92 8.09 9.60
C MET A 89 -9.44 6.90 8.76
N HIS A 90 -8.32 6.27 9.16
CA HIS A 90 -7.79 5.07 8.50
C HIS A 90 -8.81 3.93 8.50
N ASN A 91 -9.41 3.66 9.66
CA ASN A 91 -10.40 2.61 9.81
C ASN A 91 -11.66 2.89 8.99
N ARG A 92 -12.18 4.14 9.05
CA ARG A 92 -13.36 4.56 8.27
C ARG A 92 -13.15 4.41 6.76
N LEU A 93 -11.94 4.72 6.25
CA LEU A 93 -11.62 4.50 4.84
C LEU A 93 -11.63 3.01 4.47
N ARG A 94 -11.19 2.14 5.37
CA ARG A 94 -11.13 0.69 5.13
C ARG A 94 -12.47 -0.03 5.29
N THR A 95 -13.40 0.56 6.03
CA THR A 95 -14.75 -0.01 6.27
C THR A 95 -15.82 0.82 5.57
N THR A 96 -16.27 1.91 6.16
CA THR A 96 -17.41 2.71 5.67
C THR A 96 -17.23 3.19 4.22
N ALA A 97 -16.10 3.83 3.90
CA ALA A 97 -15.89 4.29 2.53
C ALA A 97 -15.76 3.12 1.53
N ASN A 98 -15.13 2.03 1.96
CA ASN A 98 -15.03 0.82 1.14
C ASN A 98 -16.40 0.20 0.84
N GLU A 99 -17.29 0.13 1.82
CA GLU A 99 -18.66 -0.35 1.65
C GLU A 99 -19.44 0.53 0.66
N LEU A 100 -19.44 1.84 0.85
CA LEU A 100 -20.10 2.80 -0.04
C LEU A 100 -19.56 2.75 -1.47
N LEU A 101 -18.26 2.56 -1.64
CA LEU A 101 -17.63 2.41 -2.96
C LEU A 101 -18.03 1.09 -3.63
N ILE A 102 -18.17 0.00 -2.89
CA ILE A 102 -18.65 -1.29 -3.41
C ILE A 102 -20.10 -1.15 -3.87
N ASP A 103 -20.97 -0.54 -3.05
CA ASP A 103 -22.37 -0.30 -3.41
C ASP A 103 -22.50 0.56 -4.67
N ALA A 104 -21.70 1.61 -4.77
CA ALA A 104 -21.66 2.48 -5.94
C ALA A 104 -21.15 1.74 -7.18
N ALA A 105 -20.09 0.92 -7.04
CA ALA A 105 -19.54 0.12 -8.13
C ALA A 105 -20.55 -0.91 -8.66
N LEU A 106 -21.26 -1.59 -7.78
CA LEU A 106 -22.35 -2.53 -8.16
C LEU A 106 -23.50 -1.79 -8.87
N THR A 107 -23.92 -0.64 -8.33
CA THR A 107 -24.99 0.18 -8.93
C THR A 107 -24.61 0.69 -10.31
N ALA A 108 -23.37 1.10 -10.51
CA ALA A 108 -22.82 1.58 -11.79
C ALA A 108 -22.57 0.44 -12.80
N GLY A 109 -22.69 -0.82 -12.40
CA GLY A 109 -22.33 -1.97 -13.24
C GLY A 109 -20.83 -2.10 -13.51
N ALA A 110 -19.99 -1.56 -12.64
CA ALA A 110 -18.54 -1.71 -12.74
C ALA A 110 -18.14 -3.19 -12.64
N ARG A 111 -17.24 -3.61 -13.53
CA ARG A 111 -16.83 -5.02 -13.63
C ARG A 111 -15.68 -5.38 -12.70
N THR A 112 -14.91 -4.41 -12.25
CA THR A 112 -13.71 -4.65 -11.44
C THR A 112 -13.66 -3.70 -10.24
N TYR A 113 -13.40 -4.26 -9.07
CA TYR A 113 -13.14 -3.52 -7.84
C TYR A 113 -11.78 -3.93 -7.27
N VAL A 114 -10.86 -3.00 -7.16
CA VAL A 114 -9.52 -3.24 -6.60
C VAL A 114 -9.38 -2.53 -5.27
N LYS A 115 -9.04 -3.28 -4.23
CA LYS A 115 -8.85 -2.76 -2.87
C LYS A 115 -7.41 -2.88 -2.40
N GLU A 116 -6.90 -1.82 -1.83
CA GLU A 116 -5.63 -1.80 -1.11
C GLU A 116 -5.75 -2.53 0.24
N SER A 117 -4.77 -3.33 0.57
CA SER A 117 -4.57 -3.98 1.85
C SER A 117 -3.07 -4.08 2.19
N VAL A 118 -2.71 -4.82 3.23
CA VAL A 118 -1.32 -4.92 3.72
C VAL A 118 -0.91 -6.35 4.08
N THR A 119 0.37 -6.68 3.87
CA THR A 119 0.94 -7.97 4.29
C THR A 119 1.14 -8.09 5.79
N PHE A 120 1.08 -7.01 6.55
CA PHE A 120 1.27 -7.00 8.01
C PHE A 120 0.25 -7.87 8.77
N GLY A 121 -0.84 -8.27 8.12
CA GLY A 121 -1.82 -9.22 8.64
C GLY A 121 -1.30 -10.65 8.77
N TYR A 122 -0.25 -11.02 8.06
CA TYR A 122 0.27 -12.37 8.14
C TYR A 122 0.96 -12.67 9.48
N PRO A 123 0.92 -13.95 9.94
CA PRO A 123 1.65 -14.37 11.13
C PRO A 123 3.18 -14.30 10.95
N ASP A 124 3.91 -14.39 12.06
CA ASP A 124 5.35 -14.66 12.02
C ASP A 124 5.58 -16.10 11.56
N ARG A 125 6.38 -16.27 10.50
CA ARG A 125 6.70 -17.59 9.93
C ARG A 125 8.21 -17.84 9.85
N GLY A 126 9.00 -17.01 10.54
CA GLY A 126 10.46 -17.13 10.50
C GLY A 126 11.00 -16.92 9.08
N ASP A 127 11.67 -17.93 8.53
CA ASP A 127 12.23 -17.97 7.17
C ASP A 127 11.31 -18.65 6.14
N ALA A 128 10.20 -19.25 6.59
CA ALA A 128 9.24 -19.91 5.71
C ALA A 128 8.51 -18.90 4.81
N TRP A 129 8.31 -19.29 3.55
CA TRP A 129 7.56 -18.48 2.60
C TRP A 129 6.08 -18.38 2.99
N ILE A 130 5.55 -17.16 2.86
CA ILE A 130 4.15 -16.81 3.05
C ILE A 130 3.56 -16.52 1.67
N ASN A 131 2.42 -17.11 1.37
CA ASN A 131 1.61 -16.81 0.20
C ASN A 131 0.16 -16.51 0.60
N GLU A 132 -0.71 -16.28 -0.37
CA GLU A 132 -2.09 -15.87 -0.17
C GLU A 132 -2.97 -16.94 0.47
N THR A 133 -2.52 -18.21 0.50
CA THR A 133 -3.23 -19.30 1.22
C THR A 133 -2.95 -19.30 2.74
N THR A 134 -1.92 -18.54 3.15
CA THR A 134 -1.64 -18.34 4.58
C THR A 134 -2.71 -17.45 5.19
N PRO A 135 -3.47 -17.89 6.18
CA PRO A 135 -4.49 -17.07 6.79
C PRO A 135 -3.85 -15.89 7.54
N PRO A 136 -4.46 -14.70 7.50
CA PRO A 136 -4.05 -13.59 8.35
C PRO A 136 -4.28 -13.90 9.83
N ASP A 137 -3.51 -13.25 10.70
CA ASP A 137 -3.69 -13.33 12.14
C ASP A 137 -4.76 -12.32 12.60
N GLU A 138 -5.94 -12.83 12.86
CA GLU A 138 -7.09 -12.04 13.29
C GLU A 138 -6.99 -11.55 14.75
N SER A 139 -6.00 -11.98 15.51
CA SER A 139 -5.82 -11.55 16.91
C SER A 139 -5.32 -10.10 17.04
N ILE A 140 -4.83 -9.50 15.97
CA ILE A 140 -4.32 -8.12 15.98
C ILE A 140 -5.46 -7.13 15.77
N ALA A 141 -5.99 -6.59 16.85
CA ALA A 141 -7.12 -5.65 16.84
C ALA A 141 -6.94 -4.45 15.88
N MET A 142 -5.71 -3.94 15.75
CA MET A 142 -5.39 -2.82 14.85
C MET A 142 -5.62 -3.16 13.37
N LEU A 143 -5.54 -4.43 12.99
CA LEU A 143 -5.71 -4.89 11.61
C LEU A 143 -7.14 -5.33 11.27
N GLN A 144 -8.02 -5.43 12.27
CA GLN A 144 -9.41 -5.85 12.06
C GLN A 144 -10.15 -5.04 10.98
N PRO A 145 -10.09 -3.68 10.95
CA PRO A 145 -10.74 -2.92 9.88
C PRO A 145 -10.17 -3.22 8.49
N THR A 146 -8.90 -3.60 8.41
CA THR A 146 -8.25 -3.99 7.15
C THR A 146 -8.81 -5.33 6.64
N LEU A 147 -8.88 -6.33 7.52
CA LEU A 147 -9.40 -7.66 7.20
C LEU A 147 -10.91 -7.63 6.92
N GLU A 148 -11.66 -6.80 7.66
CA GLU A 148 -13.07 -6.56 7.38
C GLU A 148 -13.25 -5.97 5.98
N GLY A 149 -12.45 -4.96 5.62
CA GLY A 149 -12.47 -4.38 4.28
C GLY A 149 -12.11 -5.38 3.17
N GLU A 150 -11.24 -6.35 3.41
CA GLU A 150 -10.97 -7.44 2.47
C GLU A 150 -12.20 -8.32 2.27
N ARG A 151 -12.86 -8.74 3.36
CA ARG A 151 -14.10 -9.56 3.32
C ARG A 151 -15.25 -8.86 2.58
N MET A 152 -15.33 -7.54 2.65
CA MET A 152 -16.34 -6.77 1.90
C MET A 152 -16.17 -6.92 0.38
N VAL A 153 -14.93 -7.12 -0.12
CA VAL A 153 -14.67 -7.34 -1.56
C VAL A 153 -15.23 -8.67 -2.05
N ASP A 154 -15.34 -9.66 -1.15
CA ASP A 154 -15.96 -10.96 -1.48
C ASP A 154 -17.44 -10.79 -1.88
N ARG A 155 -18.16 -9.82 -1.27
CA ARG A 155 -19.53 -9.49 -1.66
C ARG A 155 -19.60 -9.00 -3.11
N PHE A 156 -18.67 -8.09 -3.51
CA PHE A 156 -18.61 -7.62 -4.90
C PHE A 156 -18.42 -8.79 -5.88
N THR A 157 -17.60 -9.76 -5.48
CA THR A 157 -17.35 -10.96 -6.29
C THR A 157 -18.57 -11.87 -6.33
N ALA A 158 -19.27 -12.07 -5.22
CA ALA A 158 -20.48 -12.89 -5.14
C ALA A 158 -21.63 -12.34 -5.99
N GLU A 159 -21.68 -11.03 -6.22
CA GLU A 159 -22.65 -10.34 -7.09
C GLU A 159 -22.20 -10.31 -8.57
N GLY A 160 -21.19 -11.10 -8.94
CA GLY A 160 -20.75 -11.30 -10.33
C GLY A 160 -19.66 -10.35 -10.81
N GLY A 161 -19.17 -9.46 -9.96
CA GLY A 161 -18.03 -8.61 -10.24
C GLY A 161 -16.69 -9.32 -10.05
N ARG A 162 -15.61 -8.64 -10.40
CA ARG A 162 -14.24 -9.11 -10.20
C ARG A 162 -13.58 -8.30 -9.07
N GLY A 163 -13.67 -8.83 -7.85
CA GLY A 163 -13.08 -8.25 -6.65
C GLY A 163 -11.61 -8.66 -6.50
N VAL A 164 -10.71 -7.70 -6.40
CA VAL A 164 -9.27 -7.91 -6.25
C VAL A 164 -8.76 -7.20 -5.01
N VAL A 165 -8.06 -7.91 -4.14
CA VAL A 165 -7.40 -7.35 -2.97
C VAL A 165 -5.89 -7.38 -3.18
N LEU A 166 -5.24 -6.23 -3.03
CA LEU A 166 -3.79 -6.10 -3.13
C LEU A 166 -3.18 -5.91 -1.73
N ARG A 167 -2.55 -6.95 -1.18
CA ARG A 167 -1.79 -6.89 0.07
C ARG A 167 -0.40 -6.36 -0.18
N PHE A 168 -0.20 -5.10 0.06
CA PHE A 168 1.08 -4.44 -0.14
C PHE A 168 2.08 -4.70 0.99
N GLY A 169 3.34 -4.91 0.62
CA GLY A 169 4.47 -4.86 1.54
C GLY A 169 4.75 -3.44 2.06
N SER A 170 5.81 -3.30 2.83
CA SER A 170 6.26 -1.99 3.32
C SER A 170 6.74 -1.12 2.16
N PHE A 171 6.12 0.06 1.98
CA PHE A 171 6.48 0.98 0.91
C PHE A 171 7.81 1.67 1.17
N TYR A 172 8.63 1.78 0.14
CA TYR A 172 9.73 2.71 0.09
C TYR A 172 9.85 3.35 -1.30
N GLY A 173 10.39 4.56 -1.38
CA GLY A 173 10.51 5.28 -2.64
C GLY A 173 10.90 6.74 -2.41
N PRO A 174 11.23 7.49 -3.48
CA PRO A 174 11.76 8.86 -3.36
C PRO A 174 10.85 9.82 -2.60
N ALA A 175 9.54 9.73 -2.83
CA ALA A 175 8.51 10.57 -2.20
C ALA A 175 7.90 9.96 -0.93
N ALA A 176 8.35 8.77 -0.49
CA ALA A 176 7.79 8.13 0.68
C ALA A 176 8.23 8.86 1.96
N ARG A 177 7.26 9.38 2.74
CA ARG A 177 7.51 10.08 4.02
C ARG A 177 8.40 9.30 4.98
N MET A 178 8.32 7.97 4.93
CA MET A 178 9.12 7.08 5.76
C MET A 178 10.63 7.24 5.50
N VAL A 179 11.05 7.65 4.29
CA VAL A 179 12.47 7.85 3.96
C VAL A 179 13.04 9.05 4.73
N ASP A 180 12.31 10.18 4.78
CA ASP A 180 12.75 11.36 5.53
C ASP A 180 12.85 11.06 7.03
N GLU A 181 11.90 10.32 7.55
CA GLU A 181 11.91 9.90 8.95
C GLU A 181 13.06 8.92 9.25
N ALA A 182 13.31 7.97 8.35
CA ALA A 182 14.43 7.03 8.45
C ALA A 182 15.77 7.76 8.43
N LEU A 183 15.97 8.71 7.51
CA LEU A 183 17.19 9.51 7.41
C LEU A 183 17.40 10.37 8.66
N ARG A 184 16.33 10.97 9.20
CA ARG A 184 16.38 11.75 10.43
C ARG A 184 16.80 10.89 11.63
N LEU A 185 16.21 9.71 11.80
CA LEU A 185 16.53 8.77 12.88
C LEU A 185 17.94 8.18 12.73
N ALA A 186 18.38 7.94 11.50
CA ALA A 186 19.71 7.41 11.21
C ALA A 186 20.85 8.31 11.70
N ARG A 187 20.65 9.64 11.77
CA ARG A 187 21.60 10.59 12.37
C ARG A 187 21.89 10.27 13.84
N TRP A 188 20.90 9.69 14.53
CA TRP A 188 21.00 9.24 15.92
C TRP A 188 21.28 7.74 16.03
N ARG A 189 21.69 7.07 14.92
CA ARG A 189 21.90 5.63 14.83
C ARG A 189 20.65 4.80 15.18
N MET A 190 19.48 5.40 15.07
CA MET A 190 18.21 4.74 15.28
C MET A 190 17.64 4.25 13.95
N SER A 191 16.97 3.10 14.00
CA SER A 191 16.30 2.50 12.84
C SER A 191 14.79 2.59 12.99
N ILE A 192 14.09 2.73 11.86
CA ILE A 192 12.63 2.57 11.78
C ILE A 192 12.20 1.10 11.85
N LEU A 193 13.11 0.16 11.56
CA LEU A 193 12.83 -1.27 11.63
C LEU A 193 13.09 -1.81 13.02
N ALA A 194 12.23 -2.71 13.47
CA ALA A 194 12.32 -3.37 14.76
C ALA A 194 12.18 -4.89 14.62
N GLY A 195 12.75 -5.62 15.56
CA GLY A 195 12.68 -7.07 15.57
C GLY A 195 14.04 -7.75 15.38
N SER A 196 14.02 -9.06 15.12
CA SER A 196 15.24 -9.83 14.87
C SER A 196 15.97 -9.32 13.63
N PRO A 197 17.29 -9.12 13.67
CA PRO A 197 18.08 -8.76 12.48
C PRO A 197 17.93 -9.76 11.33
N ASP A 198 17.71 -11.02 11.64
CA ASP A 198 17.59 -12.11 10.66
C ASP A 198 16.12 -12.37 10.25
N GLY A 199 15.16 -11.65 10.84
CA GLY A 199 13.75 -11.68 10.43
C GLY A 199 13.54 -10.94 9.12
N TYR A 200 12.69 -11.48 8.24
CA TYR A 200 12.37 -10.93 6.93
C TYR A 200 11.44 -9.73 7.00
N VAL A 201 11.66 -8.79 6.08
CA VAL A 201 10.76 -7.68 5.75
C VAL A 201 10.40 -7.78 4.29
N SER A 202 9.11 -7.89 4.01
CA SER A 202 8.60 -7.80 2.65
C SER A 202 8.27 -6.36 2.33
N SER A 203 9.00 -5.79 1.39
CA SER A 203 8.89 -4.40 0.93
C SER A 203 8.54 -4.33 -0.54
N ILE A 204 8.21 -3.13 -1.01
CA ILE A 204 7.92 -2.84 -2.41
C ILE A 204 8.22 -1.37 -2.72
N HIS A 205 8.86 -1.11 -3.85
CA HIS A 205 9.09 0.25 -4.34
C HIS A 205 7.78 0.90 -4.81
N THR A 206 7.60 2.20 -4.55
CA THR A 206 6.34 2.92 -4.87
C THR A 206 5.97 2.87 -6.35
N ASP A 207 6.94 2.86 -7.26
CA ASP A 207 6.67 2.74 -8.70
C ASP A 207 6.15 1.34 -9.07
N ASP A 208 6.65 0.30 -8.41
CA ASP A 208 6.22 -1.08 -8.62
C ASP A 208 4.81 -1.32 -8.06
N VAL A 209 4.46 -0.64 -6.96
CA VAL A 209 3.08 -0.64 -6.44
C VAL A 209 2.10 -0.09 -7.49
N ALA A 210 2.45 1.01 -8.14
CA ALA A 210 1.62 1.59 -9.18
C ALA A 210 1.42 0.63 -10.36
N GLY A 211 2.49 -0.04 -10.79
CA GLY A 211 2.43 -1.07 -11.83
C GLY A 211 1.52 -2.24 -11.44
N ALA A 212 1.62 -2.71 -10.19
CA ALA A 212 0.75 -3.77 -9.67
C ALA A 212 -0.73 -3.35 -9.62
N ALA A 213 -1.01 -2.11 -9.19
CA ALA A 213 -2.38 -1.59 -9.15
C ALA A 213 -3.02 -1.51 -10.55
N VAL A 214 -2.24 -1.16 -11.57
CA VAL A 214 -2.70 -1.17 -12.98
C VAL A 214 -2.92 -2.61 -13.47
N ALA A 215 -1.98 -3.52 -13.19
CA ALA A 215 -2.09 -4.92 -13.58
C ALA A 215 -3.28 -5.64 -12.91
N ALA A 216 -3.67 -5.20 -11.71
CA ALA A 216 -4.81 -5.74 -10.98
C ALA A 216 -6.15 -5.56 -11.71
N LEU A 217 -6.27 -4.60 -12.64
CA LEU A 217 -7.47 -4.43 -13.46
C LEU A 217 -7.76 -5.65 -14.34
N ASP A 218 -6.76 -6.43 -14.69
CA ASP A 218 -6.86 -7.63 -15.52
C ASP A 218 -6.75 -8.94 -14.71
N ALA A 219 -6.40 -8.85 -13.41
CA ALA A 219 -6.26 -10.01 -12.55
C ALA A 219 -7.60 -10.72 -12.31
N PRO A 220 -7.65 -12.06 -12.25
CA PRO A 220 -8.81 -12.78 -11.72
C PRO A 220 -9.19 -12.31 -10.31
N ALA A 221 -10.46 -12.50 -9.92
CA ALA A 221 -10.90 -12.18 -8.56
C ALA A 221 -10.06 -12.94 -7.51
N GLY A 222 -9.73 -12.25 -6.41
CA GLY A 222 -8.98 -12.85 -5.30
C GLY A 222 -7.99 -11.90 -4.62
N VAL A 223 -7.25 -12.47 -3.68
CA VAL A 223 -6.19 -11.76 -2.93
C VAL A 223 -4.85 -11.98 -3.58
N TYR A 224 -4.02 -10.93 -3.64
CA TYR A 224 -2.68 -10.94 -4.22
C TYR A 224 -1.69 -10.18 -3.36
N ASN A 225 -0.52 -10.77 -3.14
CA ASN A 225 0.59 -10.07 -2.48
C ASN A 225 1.37 -9.23 -3.48
N VAL A 226 1.68 -8.00 -3.10
CA VAL A 226 2.47 -7.06 -3.88
C VAL A 226 3.72 -6.70 -3.10
N VAL A 227 4.77 -7.44 -3.36
CA VAL A 227 6.07 -7.34 -2.72
C VAL A 227 7.18 -7.58 -3.75
N GLU A 228 8.42 -7.29 -3.37
CA GLU A 228 9.60 -7.61 -4.18
C GLU A 228 9.80 -9.14 -4.35
N ASP A 229 10.56 -9.52 -5.39
CA ASP A 229 10.87 -10.92 -5.67
C ASP A 229 11.76 -11.56 -4.59
N GLU A 230 12.65 -10.77 -4.00
CA GLU A 230 13.66 -11.20 -3.05
C GLU A 230 13.52 -10.45 -1.71
N PRO A 231 12.59 -10.88 -0.83
CA PRO A 231 12.45 -10.28 0.49
C PRO A 231 13.77 -10.29 1.26
N ALA A 232 14.13 -9.16 1.84
CA ALA A 232 15.37 -9.00 2.59
C ALA A 232 15.17 -9.25 4.08
N THR A 233 16.20 -9.73 4.77
CA THR A 233 16.24 -9.66 6.22
C THR A 233 16.36 -8.21 6.68
N ARG A 234 15.98 -7.90 7.94
CA ARG A 234 16.12 -6.53 8.48
C ARG A 234 17.56 -6.04 8.45
N ARG A 235 18.52 -6.92 8.63
CA ARG A 235 19.95 -6.64 8.50
C ARG A 235 20.28 -6.19 7.09
N GLU A 236 19.91 -6.99 6.09
CA GLU A 236 20.18 -6.70 4.68
C GLU A 236 19.47 -5.43 4.21
N TYR A 237 18.22 -5.22 4.64
CA TYR A 237 17.47 -4.00 4.36
C TYR A 237 18.19 -2.76 4.86
N LEU A 238 18.63 -2.77 6.14
CA LEU A 238 19.33 -1.64 6.75
C LEU A 238 20.74 -1.46 6.19
N ASP A 239 21.42 -2.55 5.81
CA ASP A 239 22.72 -2.48 5.16
C ASP A 239 22.59 -1.87 3.74
N ALA A 240 21.54 -2.20 2.99
CA ALA A 240 21.26 -1.60 1.68
C ALA A 240 20.91 -0.11 1.80
N PHE A 241 20.02 0.24 2.74
CA PHE A 241 19.69 1.63 3.06
C PHE A 241 20.91 2.45 3.47
N SER A 242 21.71 1.93 4.42
CA SER A 242 22.88 2.63 4.91
C SER A 242 23.92 2.89 3.81
N ARG A 243 24.15 1.90 2.94
CA ARG A 243 25.06 2.07 1.79
C ARG A 243 24.56 3.11 0.79
N ALA A 244 23.26 3.06 0.45
CA ALA A 244 22.67 3.97 -0.53
C ALA A 244 22.78 5.45 -0.11
N PHE A 245 22.68 5.73 1.18
CA PHE A 245 22.73 7.10 1.73
C PHE A 245 24.03 7.47 2.43
N GLY A 246 25.10 6.68 2.27
CA GLY A 246 26.41 6.96 2.89
C GLY A 246 26.39 7.00 4.41
N LEU A 247 25.48 6.26 5.04
CA LEU A 247 25.27 6.25 6.48
C LEU A 247 26.15 5.20 7.18
N ARG A 248 26.41 5.42 8.46
CA ARG A 248 26.99 4.38 9.30
C ARG A 248 26.02 3.22 9.45
N LYS A 249 26.55 2.00 9.63
CA LYS A 249 25.77 0.78 9.81
C LYS A 249 24.69 0.94 10.88
N LEU A 250 23.45 0.71 10.49
CA LEU A 250 22.29 0.71 11.37
C LEU A 250 21.98 -0.71 11.86
N ARG A 251 21.25 -0.80 12.98
CA ARG A 251 20.74 -2.06 13.52
C ARG A 251 19.24 -1.93 13.77
N PRO A 252 18.48 -3.01 13.61
CA PRO A 252 17.07 -3.00 13.99
C PRO A 252 16.90 -2.67 15.47
N MET A 253 15.82 -1.97 15.81
CA MET A 253 15.46 -1.74 17.20
C MET A 253 15.11 -3.07 17.88
N PRO A 254 15.62 -3.37 19.06
CA PRO A 254 15.31 -4.60 19.77
C PRO A 254 13.81 -4.77 20.03
N SER A 255 13.29 -5.98 19.80
CA SER A 255 11.85 -6.29 19.92
C SER A 255 11.26 -5.94 21.27
N TRP A 256 12.05 -6.08 22.35
CA TRP A 256 11.58 -5.80 23.71
C TRP A 256 11.26 -4.31 23.94
N LEU A 257 12.04 -3.40 23.32
CA LEU A 257 11.76 -1.96 23.37
C LEU A 257 10.44 -1.63 22.67
N VAL A 258 10.18 -2.26 21.52
CA VAL A 258 8.94 -2.03 20.77
C VAL A 258 7.74 -2.62 21.51
N ARG A 259 7.88 -3.78 22.13
CA ARG A 259 6.82 -4.40 22.96
C ARG A 259 6.48 -3.52 24.17
N LEU A 260 7.48 -2.92 24.79
CA LEU A 260 7.28 -2.02 25.93
C LEU A 260 6.57 -0.73 25.52
N ALA A 261 6.91 -0.20 24.34
CA ALA A 261 6.42 1.10 23.85
C ALA A 261 5.11 1.02 23.02
N GLY A 262 4.79 -0.11 22.39
CA GLY A 262 3.92 -0.14 21.24
C GLY A 262 2.56 -0.87 21.38
N GLY A 263 2.23 -1.49 22.51
CA GLY A 263 0.96 -2.22 22.64
C GLY A 263 0.79 -3.37 21.61
N SER A 264 -0.46 -3.75 21.29
CA SER A 264 -0.78 -4.86 20.37
C SER A 264 -0.31 -4.63 18.92
N GLY A 265 -0.27 -3.39 18.44
CA GLY A 265 0.20 -3.04 17.10
C GLY A 265 1.70 -3.26 16.90
N ALA A 266 2.51 -3.22 17.96
CA ALA A 266 3.93 -3.48 17.91
C ALA A 266 4.26 -4.90 17.44
N GLN A 267 3.38 -5.86 17.71
CA GLN A 267 3.57 -7.25 17.30
C GLN A 267 3.58 -7.40 15.77
N ALA A 268 2.79 -6.63 15.05
CA ALA A 268 2.72 -6.71 13.59
C ALA A 268 4.05 -6.32 12.92
N VAL A 269 4.73 -5.29 13.45
CA VAL A 269 5.94 -4.74 12.81
C VAL A 269 7.23 -5.51 13.14
N ILE A 270 7.24 -6.35 14.18
CA ILE A 270 8.43 -7.14 14.57
C ILE A 270 8.44 -8.55 13.96
N ARG A 271 7.35 -8.98 13.31
CA ARG A 271 7.20 -10.30 12.71
C ARG A 271 8.17 -10.52 11.56
N SER A 272 8.64 -11.75 11.42
CA SER A 272 9.36 -12.20 10.24
C SER A 272 8.35 -12.66 9.19
N GLN A 273 8.32 -11.96 8.06
CA GLN A 273 7.36 -12.21 6.99
C GLN A 273 8.10 -12.25 5.64
N ARG A 274 8.39 -13.47 5.17
CA ARG A 274 8.97 -13.73 3.85
C ARG A 274 7.84 -13.97 2.85
N VAL A 275 7.27 -12.90 2.30
CA VAL A 275 6.06 -12.96 1.47
C VAL A 275 6.43 -13.14 -0.02
N SER A 276 5.65 -13.96 -0.73
CA SER A 276 5.79 -14.23 -2.16
C SER A 276 4.77 -13.43 -2.97
N ASN A 277 5.20 -12.85 -4.08
CA ASN A 277 4.37 -12.17 -5.09
C ASN A 277 4.01 -13.08 -6.28
N LYS A 278 4.37 -14.36 -6.19
CA LYS A 278 4.27 -15.30 -7.33
C LYS A 278 2.87 -15.35 -7.95
N LYS A 279 1.82 -15.31 -7.13
CA LYS A 279 0.43 -15.40 -7.60
C LYS A 279 0.06 -14.22 -8.51
N LEU A 280 0.44 -12.98 -8.16
CA LEU A 280 0.17 -11.82 -9.01
C LEU A 280 0.97 -11.88 -10.31
N ARG A 281 2.25 -12.27 -10.24
CA ARG A 281 3.10 -12.44 -11.40
C ARG A 281 2.53 -13.46 -12.39
N ASP A 282 2.14 -14.62 -11.89
CA ASP A 282 1.56 -15.69 -12.72
C ASP A 282 0.23 -15.29 -13.35
N ALA A 283 -0.60 -14.52 -12.62
CA ALA A 283 -1.93 -14.13 -13.07
C ALA A 283 -1.93 -12.97 -14.08
N THR A 284 -0.94 -12.06 -14.03
CA THR A 284 -0.98 -10.80 -14.79
C THR A 284 0.25 -10.53 -15.63
N GLY A 285 1.31 -11.29 -15.46
CA GLY A 285 2.62 -11.01 -16.06
C GLY A 285 3.34 -9.81 -15.44
N TRP A 286 2.76 -9.17 -14.41
CA TRP A 286 3.44 -8.10 -13.68
C TRP A 286 4.68 -8.65 -12.95
N SER A 287 5.73 -7.86 -12.93
CA SER A 287 6.91 -8.11 -12.09
C SER A 287 7.45 -6.79 -11.56
N PRO A 288 8.03 -6.75 -10.35
CA PRO A 288 8.64 -5.53 -9.85
C PRO A 288 9.88 -5.17 -10.68
N ARG A 289 10.08 -3.90 -10.94
CA ARG A 289 11.28 -3.35 -11.58
C ARG A 289 12.50 -3.56 -10.68
N PHE A 290 12.31 -3.36 -9.37
CA PHE A 290 13.34 -3.58 -8.37
C PHE A 290 13.06 -4.92 -7.67
N ARG A 291 13.92 -5.91 -7.93
CA ARG A 291 13.73 -7.26 -7.39
C ARG A 291 13.93 -7.32 -5.88
N SER A 292 14.66 -6.35 -5.32
CA SER A 292 14.90 -6.24 -3.87
C SER A 292 15.29 -4.82 -3.49
N VAL A 293 15.24 -4.53 -2.20
CA VAL A 293 15.77 -3.28 -1.61
C VAL A 293 17.25 -3.03 -1.93
N ARG A 294 18.00 -4.08 -2.32
CA ARG A 294 19.41 -3.94 -2.72
C ARG A 294 19.56 -3.14 -4.01
N GLU A 295 18.57 -3.23 -4.89
CA GLU A 295 18.47 -2.47 -6.14
C GLU A 295 17.68 -1.17 -5.94
N GLY A 296 16.59 -1.23 -5.16
CA GLY A 296 15.68 -0.11 -4.98
C GLY A 296 16.26 1.04 -4.18
N TRP A 297 17.00 0.80 -3.09
CA TRP A 297 17.56 1.89 -2.28
C TRP A 297 18.58 2.77 -3.03
N PRO A 298 19.52 2.22 -3.82
CA PRO A 298 20.37 3.04 -4.68
C PRO A 298 19.60 3.93 -5.63
N ALA A 299 18.53 3.42 -6.26
CA ALA A 299 17.66 4.20 -7.15
C ALA A 299 16.93 5.32 -6.41
N VAL A 300 16.44 5.07 -5.19
CA VAL A 300 15.82 6.10 -4.33
C VAL A 300 16.81 7.21 -3.99
N ALA A 301 18.03 6.86 -3.60
CA ALA A 301 19.06 7.85 -3.27
C ALA A 301 19.37 8.74 -4.47
N GLN A 302 19.61 8.15 -5.64
CA GLN A 302 19.89 8.86 -6.88
C GLN A 302 18.73 9.80 -7.29
N ALA A 303 17.48 9.33 -7.22
CA ALA A 303 16.32 10.14 -7.55
C ALA A 303 16.15 11.36 -6.62
N ARG A 304 16.49 11.21 -5.34
CA ARG A 304 16.44 12.32 -4.37
C ARG A 304 17.56 13.32 -4.57
N GLU A 305 18.76 12.88 -4.90
CA GLU A 305 19.87 13.78 -5.28
C GLU A 305 19.51 14.64 -6.50
N ALA A 306 18.95 14.01 -7.54
CA ALA A 306 18.51 14.71 -8.75
C ALA A 306 17.38 15.72 -8.49
N SER A 307 16.52 15.48 -7.49
CA SER A 307 15.44 16.41 -7.13
C SER A 307 15.90 17.56 -6.22
N SER A 308 17.12 17.50 -5.69
CA SER A 308 17.71 18.50 -4.79
C SER A 308 18.72 19.42 -5.49
N ALA A 309 19.11 19.06 -6.73
CA ALA A 309 19.98 19.83 -7.62
C ALA A 309 19.15 20.75 -8.53
#